data_1b4c279f6f6e95ef79e58753f8f1461f
#
_entry.id   1b4c279f6f6e95ef79e58753f8f1461f
#
_cell.length_a   1.000
_cell.length_b   1.000
_cell.length_c   1.000
_cell.angle_alpha   90.00
_cell.angle_beta   90.00
_cell.angle_gamma   90.00
#
_symmetry.space_group_name_H-M   'P 1'
#
loop_
_entity.id
_entity.type
_entity.pdbx_description
1 polymer ?
#
loop_
_entity_poly.entity_id
_entity_poly.type
_entity_poly.pdbx_seq_one_letter_code
_entity_poly.pdbx_strand_id
1 'polypeptide(L)'
;MDFKFKIDPQKVFKVFSGTSELSPFHSFYCNEKTVLRNCGGRLYAHYNGEDISQTYWALRKASIMCDTPERPLEINGRDVIPFLDKIFPRQISKLKVGKGIYVTALTHEGNTFMDGILFRLSEVCFWFVQPDGNMWTWLLAHKNNYQIKINDPISRVLQIQGPEGEGGHFFASLPACLVERNHP
;
A
#
# COMPACT_ATOMS: atom_id res chain seq x y z
N MET A 1 24.22 -7.56 25.23
CA MET A 1 23.91 -6.14 24.95
C MET A 1 22.41 -6.10 24.58
N ASP A 2 21.56 -5.80 25.56
CA ASP A 2 20.11 -5.72 25.33
C ASP A 2 19.77 -4.39 24.65
N PHE A 3 19.61 -4.40 23.35
CA PHE A 3 19.06 -3.27 22.63
C PHE A 3 17.55 -3.20 22.87
N LYS A 4 17.13 -2.55 23.94
CA LYS A 4 15.74 -2.15 24.12
C LYS A 4 15.46 -0.94 23.23
N PHE A 5 14.96 -1.17 22.03
CA PHE A 5 14.42 -0.10 21.21
C PHE A 5 13.10 0.39 21.84
N LYS A 6 13.13 1.55 22.49
CA LYS A 6 11.90 2.31 22.73
C LYS A 6 11.50 2.93 21.40
N ILE A 7 10.50 2.35 20.75
CA ILE A 7 9.96 2.86 19.50
C ILE A 7 9.09 4.08 19.82
N ASP A 8 9.54 5.25 19.37
CA ASP A 8 8.74 6.48 19.43
C ASP A 8 7.89 6.54 18.16
N PRO A 9 6.54 6.57 18.26
CA PRO A 9 5.64 6.53 17.12
C PRO A 9 5.79 7.67 16.12
N GLN A 10 6.44 8.75 16.51
CA GLN A 10 6.56 9.95 15.67
C GLN A 10 7.94 10.11 15.03
N LYS A 11 8.86 9.19 15.24
CA LYS A 11 10.22 9.32 14.71
C LYS A 11 10.47 8.40 13.52
N VAL A 12 11.17 8.95 12.54
CA VAL A 12 11.79 8.18 11.47
C VAL A 12 13.09 7.60 11.97
N PHE A 13 13.27 6.28 11.88
CA PHE A 13 14.50 5.62 12.30
C PHE A 13 15.43 5.41 11.11
N LYS A 14 16.70 5.72 11.32
CA LYS A 14 17.75 5.25 10.42
C LYS A 14 18.14 3.84 10.80
N VAL A 15 17.89 2.89 9.90
CA VAL A 15 18.31 1.51 10.05
C VAL A 15 19.36 1.23 8.98
N PHE A 16 20.58 0.91 9.39
CA PHE A 16 21.73 0.72 8.50
C PHE A 16 22.03 1.96 7.65
N SER A 17 21.99 1.84 6.33
CA SER A 17 22.28 2.92 5.38
C SER A 17 21.02 3.65 4.90
N GLY A 18 19.84 3.32 5.40
CA GLY A 18 18.57 3.85 4.93
C GLY A 18 17.73 4.51 6.02
N THR A 19 16.78 5.31 5.60
CA THR A 19 15.71 5.82 6.46
C THR A 19 14.50 4.91 6.30
N SER A 20 13.96 4.42 7.40
CA SER A 20 12.77 3.59 7.42
C SER A 20 11.65 4.29 8.15
N GLU A 21 10.46 4.23 7.55
CA GLU A 21 9.25 4.85 8.05
C GLU A 21 8.47 3.82 8.88
N LEU A 22 8.18 4.15 10.14
CA LEU A 22 7.24 3.37 10.95
C LEU A 22 5.80 3.64 10.50
N SER A 23 4.94 2.64 10.66
CA SER A 23 3.51 2.85 10.53
C SER A 23 3.00 3.83 11.58
N PRO A 24 2.11 4.77 11.25
CA PRO A 24 1.43 5.60 12.23
C PRO A 24 0.57 4.77 13.20
N PHE A 25 0.26 3.53 12.86
CA PHE A 25 -0.56 2.63 13.66
C PHE A 25 0.25 1.68 14.54
N HIS A 26 1.58 1.69 14.46
CA HIS A 26 2.42 0.70 15.15
C HIS A 26 2.19 0.66 16.67
N SER A 27 1.87 1.80 17.32
CA SER A 27 1.58 1.86 18.75
C SER A 27 0.33 1.07 19.18
N PHE A 28 -0.56 0.74 18.23
CA PHE A 28 -1.76 -0.05 18.50
C PHE A 28 -1.52 -1.55 18.51
N TYR A 29 -0.45 -2.03 17.86
CA TYR A 29 -0.19 -3.46 17.71
C TYR A 29 1.21 -3.89 18.15
N CYS A 30 2.20 -3.01 18.17
CA CYS A 30 3.56 -3.38 18.58
C CYS A 30 3.65 -3.67 20.08
N ASN A 31 4.35 -4.72 20.41
CA ASN A 31 4.64 -5.16 21.77
C ASN A 31 6.08 -5.68 21.88
N GLU A 32 6.47 -6.22 23.03
CA GLU A 32 7.83 -6.72 23.29
C GLU A 32 8.27 -7.88 22.38
N LYS A 33 7.32 -8.60 21.77
CA LYS A 33 7.57 -9.72 20.86
C LYS A 33 7.57 -9.31 19.40
N THR A 34 7.27 -8.04 19.11
CA THR A 34 7.14 -7.58 17.73
C THR A 34 8.46 -7.66 16.98
N VAL A 35 8.44 -8.35 15.87
CA VAL A 35 9.53 -8.38 14.88
C VAL A 35 9.13 -7.50 13.71
N LEU A 36 9.85 -6.40 13.51
CA LEU A 36 9.62 -5.51 12.38
C LEU A 36 10.46 -5.94 11.18
N ARG A 37 9.90 -5.81 10.00
CA ARG A 37 10.55 -6.03 8.72
C ARG A 37 10.47 -4.77 7.87
N ASN A 38 11.51 -4.51 7.09
CA ASN A 38 11.54 -3.42 6.13
C ASN A 38 11.11 -3.92 4.74
N CYS A 39 10.23 -3.17 4.09
CA CYS A 39 9.83 -3.38 2.73
C CYS A 39 9.68 -2.01 2.06
N GLY A 40 10.48 -1.74 1.03
CA GLY A 40 10.45 -0.47 0.31
C GLY A 40 10.64 0.80 1.18
N GLY A 41 11.41 0.70 2.27
CA GLY A 41 11.62 1.80 3.24
C GLY A 41 10.51 1.94 4.28
N ARG A 42 9.54 1.04 4.32
CA ARG A 42 8.48 1.00 5.33
C ARG A 42 8.64 -0.17 6.27
N LEU A 43 8.62 0.10 7.57
CA LEU A 43 8.60 -0.93 8.60
C LEU A 43 7.16 -1.39 8.83
N TYR A 44 6.99 -2.69 8.96
CA TYR A 44 5.72 -3.32 9.31
C TYR A 44 5.95 -4.51 10.24
N ALA A 45 4.95 -4.89 11.01
CA ALA A 45 5.04 -6.07 11.85
C ALA A 45 5.00 -7.34 10.99
N HIS A 46 6.11 -8.07 11.01
CA HIS A 46 6.19 -9.41 10.42
C HIS A 46 5.63 -10.46 11.37
N TYR A 47 5.72 -10.21 12.68
CA TYR A 47 5.25 -11.06 13.75
C TYR A 47 5.10 -10.25 15.04
N ASN A 48 4.02 -10.47 15.79
CA ASN A 48 3.70 -9.78 17.05
C ASN A 48 3.64 -10.70 18.28
N GLY A 49 4.15 -11.92 18.16
CA GLY A 49 4.05 -12.92 19.23
C GLY A 49 2.68 -13.62 19.28
N GLU A 50 1.87 -13.49 18.24
CA GLU A 50 0.57 -14.14 18.11
C GLU A 50 0.70 -15.65 17.90
N ASP A 51 -0.34 -16.37 18.28
CA ASP A 51 -0.50 -17.79 17.92
C ASP A 51 -0.89 -17.89 16.43
N ILE A 52 0.02 -18.43 15.63
CA ILE A 52 -0.15 -18.56 14.17
C ILE A 52 -1.39 -19.36 13.81
N SER A 53 -1.72 -20.41 14.58
CA SER A 53 -2.90 -21.23 14.34
C SER A 53 -4.19 -20.44 14.60
N GLN A 54 -4.24 -19.70 15.69
CA GLN A 54 -5.39 -18.83 16.00
C GLN A 54 -5.56 -17.73 14.94
N THR A 55 -4.47 -17.08 14.52
CA THR A 55 -4.49 -16.04 13.47
C THR A 55 -4.96 -16.62 12.14
N TYR A 56 -4.48 -17.82 11.78
CA TYR A 56 -4.95 -18.51 10.57
C TYR A 56 -6.46 -18.76 10.60
N TRP A 57 -6.98 -19.29 11.73
CA TRP A 57 -8.40 -19.57 11.82
C TRP A 57 -9.26 -18.30 11.94
N ALA A 58 -8.74 -17.23 12.55
CA ALA A 58 -9.39 -15.92 12.52
C ALA A 58 -9.55 -15.40 11.08
N LEU A 59 -8.48 -15.50 10.27
CA LEU A 59 -8.53 -15.16 8.84
C LEU A 59 -9.55 -16.01 8.07
N ARG A 60 -9.70 -17.30 8.40
CA ARG A 60 -10.58 -18.23 7.66
C ARG A 60 -12.05 -18.16 8.08
N LYS A 61 -12.35 -17.76 9.30
CA LYS A 61 -13.69 -17.83 9.90
C LYS A 61 -14.28 -16.47 10.28
N ALA A 62 -13.43 -15.45 10.46
CA ALA A 62 -13.83 -14.11 10.86
C ALA A 62 -13.15 -13.07 9.96
N SER A 63 -12.40 -12.14 10.54
CA SER A 63 -11.57 -11.20 9.80
C SER A 63 -10.32 -10.82 10.58
N ILE A 64 -9.28 -10.43 9.88
CA ILE A 64 -8.07 -9.82 10.43
C ILE A 64 -7.80 -8.49 9.73
N MET A 65 -7.12 -7.59 10.44
CA MET A 65 -6.60 -6.35 9.86
C MET A 65 -5.08 -6.40 9.85
N CYS A 66 -4.50 -6.13 8.70
CA CYS A 66 -3.06 -6.08 8.49
C CYS A 66 -2.62 -4.66 8.12
N ASP A 67 -1.65 -4.14 8.85
CA ASP A 67 -0.93 -2.92 8.46
C ASP A 67 0.19 -3.34 7.51
N THR A 68 0.02 -3.01 6.23
CA THR A 68 0.93 -3.46 5.17
C THR A 68 1.91 -2.37 4.76
N PRO A 69 3.11 -2.74 4.27
CA PRO A 69 4.10 -1.79 3.79
C PRO A 69 3.80 -1.24 2.40
N GLU A 70 2.74 -1.69 1.77
CA GLU A 70 2.34 -1.29 0.42
C GLU A 70 2.31 0.23 0.26
N ARG A 71 2.81 0.70 -0.88
CA ARG A 71 2.91 2.13 -1.19
C ARG A 71 2.08 2.46 -2.42
N PRO A 72 0.97 3.18 -2.26
CA PRO A 72 0.25 3.75 -3.38
C PRO A 72 1.08 4.79 -4.11
N LEU A 73 0.97 4.80 -5.42
CA LEU A 73 1.47 5.86 -6.30
C LEU A 73 0.27 6.51 -6.96
N GLU A 74 0.17 7.83 -6.85
CA GLU A 74 -0.84 8.61 -7.54
C GLU A 74 -0.33 9.01 -8.92
N ILE A 75 -1.12 8.72 -9.95
CA ILE A 75 -0.84 9.04 -11.34
C ILE A 75 -2.02 9.86 -11.84
N ASN A 76 -1.79 11.13 -12.15
CA ASN A 76 -2.84 12.03 -12.59
C ASN A 76 -2.43 12.88 -13.79
N GLY A 77 -3.41 13.31 -14.58
CA GLY A 77 -3.19 14.19 -15.73
C GLY A 77 -4.09 13.80 -16.91
N ARG A 78 -4.12 14.70 -17.90
CA ARG A 78 -4.99 14.53 -19.10
C ARG A 78 -4.65 13.28 -19.92
N ASP A 79 -3.39 12.86 -19.91
CA ASP A 79 -2.89 11.75 -20.72
C ASP A 79 -2.72 10.46 -19.89
N VAL A 80 -3.35 10.39 -18.69
CA VAL A 80 -3.15 9.26 -17.77
C VAL A 80 -3.64 7.93 -18.35
N ILE A 81 -4.77 7.91 -19.04
CA ILE A 81 -5.32 6.69 -19.63
C ILE A 81 -4.43 6.14 -20.75
N PRO A 82 -4.08 6.90 -21.81
CA PRO A 82 -3.18 6.40 -22.84
C PRO A 82 -1.79 6.05 -22.30
N PHE A 83 -1.32 6.73 -21.25
CA PHE A 83 -0.09 6.36 -20.58
C PHE A 83 -0.19 5.00 -19.88
N LEU A 84 -1.24 4.77 -19.08
CA LEU A 84 -1.42 3.52 -18.36
C LEU A 84 -1.74 2.34 -19.30
N ASP A 85 -2.44 2.57 -20.42
CA ASP A 85 -2.64 1.56 -21.48
C ASP A 85 -1.32 1.11 -22.13
N LYS A 86 -0.28 1.99 -22.11
CA LYS A 86 1.07 1.63 -22.56
C LYS A 86 1.84 0.83 -21.51
N ILE A 87 1.62 1.11 -20.23
CA ILE A 87 2.36 0.46 -19.12
C ILE A 87 1.81 -0.93 -18.82
N PHE A 88 0.49 -1.10 -18.84
CA PHE A 88 -0.18 -2.33 -18.47
C PHE A 88 -0.82 -3.02 -19.67
N PRO A 89 -0.67 -4.34 -19.84
CA PRO A 89 -1.31 -5.09 -20.93
C PRO A 89 -2.81 -5.31 -20.66
N ARG A 90 -3.51 -4.24 -20.28
CA ARG A 90 -4.95 -4.22 -20.03
C ARG A 90 -5.53 -2.89 -20.52
N GLN A 91 -6.78 -2.92 -20.97
CA GLN A 91 -7.48 -1.74 -21.45
C GLN A 91 -8.00 -0.92 -20.26
N ILE A 92 -7.16 0.04 -19.79
CA ILE A 92 -7.45 0.86 -18.60
C ILE A 92 -8.63 1.81 -18.85
N SER A 93 -8.85 2.22 -20.10
CA SER A 93 -10.00 3.05 -20.49
C SER A 93 -11.35 2.45 -20.11
N LYS A 94 -11.47 1.11 -19.99
CA LYS A 94 -12.69 0.42 -19.56
C LYS A 94 -12.88 0.37 -18.03
N LEU A 95 -11.87 0.71 -17.24
CA LEU A 95 -11.99 0.75 -15.79
C LEU A 95 -12.90 1.92 -15.39
N LYS A 96 -13.99 1.63 -14.67
CA LYS A 96 -14.92 2.65 -14.19
C LYS A 96 -14.36 3.40 -13.00
N VAL A 97 -14.70 4.68 -12.85
CA VAL A 97 -14.39 5.48 -11.64
C VAL A 97 -14.93 4.78 -10.40
N GLY A 98 -14.16 4.79 -9.31
CA GLY A 98 -14.47 4.11 -8.05
C GLY A 98 -14.22 2.60 -8.07
N LYS A 99 -13.61 2.05 -9.14
CA LYS A 99 -13.27 0.63 -9.23
C LYS A 99 -11.76 0.41 -9.29
N GLY A 100 -11.35 -0.80 -8.87
CA GLY A 100 -9.98 -1.27 -8.96
C GLY A 100 -9.88 -2.53 -9.82
N ILE A 101 -8.72 -2.72 -10.43
CA ILE A 101 -8.36 -3.94 -11.15
C ILE A 101 -6.92 -4.35 -10.83
N TYR A 102 -6.69 -5.66 -10.82
CA TYR A 102 -5.33 -6.19 -10.75
C TYR A 102 -4.65 -6.03 -12.11
N VAL A 103 -3.42 -5.48 -12.09
CA VAL A 103 -2.61 -5.22 -13.27
C VAL A 103 -1.19 -5.71 -13.07
N THR A 104 -0.51 -6.02 -14.18
CA THR A 104 0.90 -6.45 -14.20
C THR A 104 1.64 -5.57 -15.19
N ALA A 105 2.71 -4.92 -14.77
CA ALA A 105 3.64 -4.25 -15.67
C ALA A 105 4.66 -5.27 -16.19
N LEU A 106 5.00 -5.17 -17.47
CA LEU A 106 5.93 -6.08 -18.14
C LEU A 106 7.18 -5.34 -18.60
N THR A 107 8.31 -6.06 -18.62
CA THR A 107 9.52 -5.58 -19.31
C THR A 107 9.33 -5.62 -20.84
N HIS A 108 10.26 -5.07 -21.59
CA HIS A 108 10.22 -5.11 -23.05
C HIS A 108 10.31 -6.55 -23.62
N GLU A 109 10.87 -7.47 -22.84
CA GLU A 109 10.97 -8.90 -23.21
C GLU A 109 9.71 -9.68 -22.80
N GLY A 110 8.71 -9.03 -22.17
CA GLY A 110 7.47 -9.66 -21.73
C GLY A 110 7.53 -10.33 -20.36
N ASN A 111 8.62 -10.17 -19.60
CA ASN A 111 8.72 -10.68 -18.24
C ASN A 111 7.94 -9.77 -17.26
N THR A 112 7.38 -10.35 -16.21
CA THR A 112 6.73 -9.57 -15.14
C THR A 112 7.76 -8.70 -14.43
N PHE A 113 7.53 -7.39 -14.48
CA PHE A 113 8.33 -6.40 -13.74
C PHE A 113 7.72 -6.12 -12.38
N MET A 114 6.42 -5.85 -12.36
CA MET A 114 5.69 -5.46 -11.16
C MET A 114 4.21 -5.81 -11.34
N ASP A 115 3.55 -6.13 -10.25
CA ASP A 115 2.11 -6.29 -10.21
C ASP A 115 1.50 -5.44 -9.09
N GLY A 116 0.19 -5.30 -9.08
CA GLY A 116 -0.51 -4.53 -8.07
C GLY A 116 -1.95 -4.24 -8.44
N ILE A 117 -2.60 -3.43 -7.62
CA ILE A 117 -3.98 -3.01 -7.87
C ILE A 117 -3.99 -1.57 -8.36
N LEU A 118 -4.64 -1.36 -9.50
CA LEU A 118 -4.86 -0.02 -10.05
C LEU A 118 -6.30 0.41 -9.77
N PHE A 119 -6.46 1.47 -8.98
CA PHE A 119 -7.76 2.10 -8.68
C PHE A 119 -7.94 3.34 -9.55
N ARG A 120 -9.13 3.52 -10.11
CA ARG A 120 -9.53 4.75 -10.78
C ARG A 120 -10.32 5.63 -9.82
N LEU A 121 -9.72 6.72 -9.34
CA LEU A 121 -10.34 7.63 -8.36
C LEU A 121 -11.21 8.70 -9.04
N SER A 122 -10.80 9.14 -10.23
CA SER A 122 -11.56 10.08 -11.06
C SER A 122 -11.29 9.83 -12.54
N GLU A 123 -11.82 10.69 -13.41
CA GLU A 123 -11.55 10.59 -14.85
C GLU A 123 -10.07 10.70 -15.20
N VAL A 124 -9.30 11.43 -14.40
CA VAL A 124 -7.89 11.77 -14.68
C VAL A 124 -6.94 11.41 -13.53
N CYS A 125 -7.39 10.66 -12.52
CA CYS A 125 -6.60 10.30 -11.36
C CYS A 125 -6.72 8.80 -11.04
N PHE A 126 -5.55 8.16 -10.91
CA PHE A 126 -5.41 6.74 -10.59
C PHE A 126 -4.43 6.55 -9.44
N TRP A 127 -4.67 5.53 -8.63
CA TRP A 127 -3.71 5.03 -7.67
C TRP A 127 -3.28 3.62 -8.05
N PHE A 128 -1.97 3.42 -8.13
CA PHE A 128 -1.38 2.09 -8.26
C PHE A 128 -0.79 1.69 -6.92
N VAL A 129 -1.35 0.65 -6.31
CA VAL A 129 -0.89 0.10 -5.03
C VAL A 129 0.07 -1.05 -5.32
N GLN A 130 1.36 -0.82 -5.07
CA GLN A 130 2.42 -1.80 -5.28
C GLN A 130 2.77 -2.50 -3.96
N PRO A 131 3.02 -3.82 -3.99
CA PRO A 131 3.43 -4.56 -2.80
C PRO A 131 4.87 -4.25 -2.39
N ASP A 132 5.79 -4.20 -3.34
CA ASP A 132 7.22 -3.90 -3.16
C ASP A 132 7.81 -3.42 -4.50
N GLY A 133 9.07 -2.97 -4.48
CA GLY A 133 9.80 -2.59 -5.68
C GLY A 133 9.71 -1.10 -6.03
N ASN A 134 10.08 -0.76 -7.26
CA ASN A 134 10.29 0.62 -7.69
C ASN A 134 9.49 0.99 -8.94
N MET A 135 8.18 0.85 -8.87
CA MET A 135 7.29 1.25 -9.95
C MET A 135 7.37 2.76 -10.25
N TRP A 136 7.68 3.58 -9.24
CA TRP A 136 7.92 5.01 -9.43
C TRP A 136 8.93 5.30 -10.53
N THR A 137 10.11 4.70 -10.42
CA THR A 137 11.17 4.90 -11.41
C THR A 137 10.79 4.37 -12.79
N TRP A 138 10.08 3.22 -12.84
CA TRP A 138 9.57 2.66 -14.08
C TRP A 138 8.59 3.60 -14.78
N LEU A 139 7.62 4.15 -14.05
CA LEU A 139 6.67 5.11 -14.58
C LEU A 139 7.36 6.39 -15.07
N LEU A 140 8.33 6.90 -14.30
CA LEU A 140 9.12 8.08 -14.72
C LEU A 140 9.91 7.82 -16.00
N ALA A 141 10.54 6.65 -16.13
CA ALA A 141 11.30 6.28 -17.33
C ALA A 141 10.43 6.21 -18.59
N HIS A 142 9.14 5.89 -18.44
CA HIS A 142 8.19 5.77 -19.55
C HIS A 142 7.30 7.00 -19.76
N LYS A 143 7.43 8.02 -18.90
CA LYS A 143 6.57 9.21 -18.94
C LYS A 143 6.66 9.97 -20.26
N ASN A 144 7.87 10.10 -20.84
CA ASN A 144 8.11 10.81 -22.10
C ASN A 144 7.35 12.16 -22.15
N ASN A 145 6.56 12.37 -23.21
CA ASN A 145 5.78 13.58 -23.46
C ASN A 145 4.35 13.54 -22.90
N TYR A 146 3.97 12.49 -22.17
CA TYR A 146 2.64 12.43 -21.56
C TYR A 146 2.47 13.51 -20.49
N GLN A 147 1.35 14.23 -20.57
CA GLN A 147 0.98 15.29 -19.61
C GLN A 147 0.38 14.64 -18.35
N ILE A 148 1.25 14.06 -17.55
CA ILE A 148 0.91 13.41 -16.28
C ILE A 148 1.85 13.87 -15.17
N LYS A 149 1.36 13.74 -13.93
CA LYS A 149 2.14 13.84 -12.70
C LYS A 149 2.08 12.49 -11.98
N ILE A 150 3.18 12.12 -11.35
CA ILE A 150 3.30 10.93 -10.51
C ILE A 150 3.71 11.40 -9.13
N ASN A 151 2.92 11.09 -8.12
CA ASN A 151 3.12 11.54 -6.74
C ASN A 151 3.07 10.36 -5.77
N ASP A 152 3.73 10.49 -4.62
CA ASP A 152 3.47 9.68 -3.45
C ASP A 152 2.38 10.39 -2.61
N PRO A 153 1.18 9.82 -2.46
CA PRO A 153 0.11 10.46 -1.69
C PRO A 153 0.33 10.40 -0.17
N ILE A 154 1.52 9.94 0.29
CA ILE A 154 1.87 9.81 1.71
C ILE A 154 0.76 9.10 2.49
N SER A 155 0.33 7.95 2.00
CA SER A 155 -0.73 7.15 2.58
C SER A 155 -0.21 5.81 3.10
N ARG A 156 -0.98 5.18 4.00
CA ARG A 156 -0.71 3.84 4.49
C ARG A 156 -1.87 2.92 4.11
N VAL A 157 -1.55 1.69 3.77
CA VAL A 157 -2.55 0.69 3.40
C VAL A 157 -2.83 -0.20 4.61
N LEU A 158 -4.09 -0.26 5.00
CA LEU A 158 -4.61 -1.25 5.93
C LEU A 158 -5.46 -2.25 5.13
N GLN A 159 -5.12 -3.52 5.23
CA GLN A 159 -5.88 -4.58 4.59
C GLN A 159 -6.78 -5.28 5.60
N ILE A 160 -8.06 -5.38 5.30
CA ILE A 160 -9.02 -6.21 6.05
C ILE A 160 -9.28 -7.46 5.23
N GLN A 161 -8.99 -8.62 5.82
CA GLN A 161 -9.06 -9.91 5.16
C GLN A 161 -9.92 -10.88 5.97
N GLY A 162 -10.72 -11.69 5.29
CA GLY A 162 -11.55 -12.71 5.88
C GLY A 162 -13.03 -12.62 5.49
N PRO A 163 -13.84 -13.65 5.73
CA PRO A 163 -15.24 -13.71 5.31
C PRO A 163 -16.14 -12.63 5.94
N GLU A 164 -15.76 -12.10 7.11
CA GLU A 164 -16.49 -11.03 7.79
C GLU A 164 -15.89 -9.63 7.53
N GLY A 165 -14.92 -9.52 6.62
CA GLY A 165 -14.22 -8.28 6.32
C GLY A 165 -15.11 -7.16 5.76
N GLU A 166 -16.22 -7.52 5.12
CA GLU A 166 -17.22 -6.57 4.59
C GLU A 166 -18.30 -6.19 5.61
N GLY A 167 -18.39 -6.93 6.72
CA GLY A 167 -19.38 -6.68 7.78
C GLY A 167 -19.02 -5.44 8.59
N GLY A 168 -19.89 -4.42 8.62
CA GLY A 168 -19.68 -3.09 9.20
C GLY A 168 -19.29 -3.01 10.69
N HIS A 169 -19.04 -4.11 11.36
CA HIS A 169 -18.60 -4.13 12.77
C HIS A 169 -17.13 -3.71 12.95
N PHE A 170 -16.29 -3.87 11.92
CA PHE A 170 -14.87 -3.50 12.01
C PHE A 170 -14.64 -1.98 11.93
N PHE A 171 -15.49 -1.26 11.20
CA PHE A 171 -15.38 0.21 11.07
C PHE A 171 -15.84 0.97 12.33
N ALA A 172 -16.65 0.36 13.18
CA ALA A 172 -17.13 0.97 14.40
C ALA A 172 -16.06 1.14 15.50
N SER A 173 -14.92 0.44 15.36
CA SER A 173 -13.82 0.49 16.34
C SER A 173 -12.61 1.31 15.88
N LEU A 174 -12.60 1.83 14.65
CA LEU A 174 -11.54 2.71 14.19
C LEU A 174 -11.81 4.14 14.65
N PRO A 175 -10.81 4.85 15.22
CA PRO A 175 -10.97 6.26 15.57
C PRO A 175 -11.39 7.08 14.35
N ALA A 176 -12.32 8.01 14.52
CA ALA A 176 -12.87 8.85 13.45
C ALA A 176 -11.82 9.65 12.65
N CYS A 177 -10.61 9.82 13.18
CA CYS A 177 -9.49 10.49 12.50
C CYS A 177 -8.97 9.78 11.23
N LEU A 178 -9.43 8.56 10.94
CA LEU A 178 -9.04 7.81 9.74
C LEU A 178 -10.01 8.01 8.56
N VAL A 179 -11.15 8.65 8.76
CA VAL A 179 -12.22 8.79 7.76
C VAL A 179 -12.31 10.20 7.17
N GLU A 180 -11.82 11.21 7.85
CA GLU A 180 -11.90 12.60 7.36
C GLU A 180 -10.60 13.02 6.66
N ARG A 181 -10.58 12.91 5.35
CA ARG A 181 -9.75 13.78 4.51
C ARG A 181 -10.60 14.94 4.03
N ASN A 182 -10.54 16.03 4.76
CA ASN A 182 -10.88 17.32 4.17
C ASN A 182 -9.79 17.67 3.17
N HIS A 183 -10.10 17.62 1.88
CA HIS A 183 -9.35 18.32 0.87
C HIS A 183 -9.78 19.77 0.87
N PRO A 184 -8.83 20.74 0.89
CA PRO A 184 -9.15 22.11 0.53
C PRO A 184 -9.47 22.22 -0.95
#